data_b791eca255732cf63f077ceaa6249a63
#
_entry.id   b791eca255732cf63f077ceaa6249a63
#
_cell.length_a   1.000
_cell.length_b   1.000
_cell.length_c   1.000
_cell.angle_alpha   90.00
_cell.angle_beta   90.00
_cell.angle_gamma   90.00
#
_symmetry.space_group_name_H-M   'P 1'
#
loop_
_entity.id
_entity.type
_entity.pdbx_description
1 polymer ?
#
loop_
_entity_poly.entity_id
_entity_poly.type
_entity_poly.pdbx_seq_one_letter_code
_entity_poly.pdbx_strand_id
1 'polypeptide(L)'
;LDSKTGDQRWIFHADAPIRIAPTIVDGRLYMGSDDGVARCLDAETGEVIWSYRPKEVERWILNNGHWIPFWPIRTGVTVMGDTAYFAASLLPWKESYLCAVDVLTGLPEGPGRFVKRIEDATFEGALLASSDHLVAPQGRVSPLIYRRSDGELLGGLKGGGGCFVMLTPDEEIPSSS
;
A
#
# COMPACT_ATOMS: atom_id res chain seq x y z
N LEU A 1 19.87 -5.74 -7.60
CA LEU A 1 21.33 -5.69 -7.66
C LEU A 1 21.93 -6.66 -6.68
N ASP A 2 23.12 -7.16 -6.97
CA ASP A 2 23.91 -7.89 -5.99
C ASP A 2 24.48 -6.92 -4.95
N SER A 3 24.29 -7.20 -3.66
CA SER A 3 24.68 -6.28 -2.59
C SER A 3 26.18 -6.14 -2.38
N LYS A 4 26.98 -7.07 -2.90
CA LYS A 4 28.46 -7.08 -2.76
C LYS A 4 29.16 -6.50 -3.99
N THR A 5 28.66 -6.81 -5.18
CA THR A 5 29.29 -6.43 -6.44
C THR A 5 28.59 -5.25 -7.13
N GLY A 6 27.32 -5.00 -6.81
CA GLY A 6 26.50 -4.00 -7.50
C GLY A 6 25.97 -4.47 -8.86
N ASP A 7 26.26 -5.70 -9.26
CA ASP A 7 25.83 -6.24 -10.55
C ASP A 7 24.31 -6.37 -10.63
N GLN A 8 23.74 -6.12 -11.81
CA GLN A 8 22.32 -6.30 -12.05
C GLN A 8 21.99 -7.79 -12.08
N ARG A 9 21.15 -8.27 -11.15
CA ARG A 9 20.66 -9.65 -11.14
C ARG A 9 19.44 -9.81 -12.06
N TRP A 10 18.47 -8.91 -11.93
CA TRP A 10 17.27 -8.86 -12.77
C TRP A 10 16.72 -7.44 -12.81
N ILE A 11 15.74 -7.20 -13.67
CA ILE A 11 14.98 -5.95 -13.76
C ILE A 11 13.51 -6.28 -14.00
N PHE A 12 12.63 -5.56 -13.34
CA PHE A 12 11.18 -5.60 -13.54
C PHE A 12 10.68 -4.23 -13.98
N HIS A 13 9.81 -4.19 -14.96
CA HIS A 13 9.16 -2.98 -15.46
C HIS A 13 7.67 -3.04 -15.14
N ALA A 14 7.17 -2.12 -14.30
CA ALA A 14 5.74 -1.87 -14.15
C ALA A 14 5.25 -0.95 -15.28
N ASP A 15 3.95 -0.99 -15.59
CA ASP A 15 3.34 -0.16 -16.64
C ASP A 15 3.27 1.32 -16.26
N ALA A 16 3.51 1.66 -14.98
CA ALA A 16 3.54 3.02 -14.47
C ALA A 16 4.49 3.15 -13.26
N PRO A 17 4.83 4.38 -12.82
CA PRO A 17 5.82 4.60 -11.77
C PRO A 17 5.54 3.86 -10.47
N ILE A 18 6.60 3.31 -9.86
CA ILE A 18 6.64 2.81 -8.49
C ILE A 18 7.14 3.95 -7.61
N ARG A 19 6.34 4.41 -6.65
CA ARG A 19 6.65 5.62 -5.87
C ARG A 19 7.21 5.35 -4.49
N ILE A 20 6.86 4.21 -3.91
CA ILE A 20 7.34 3.78 -2.60
C ILE A 20 8.25 2.57 -2.80
N ALA A 21 9.34 2.54 -2.04
CA ALA A 21 10.28 1.44 -2.09
C ALA A 21 9.56 0.09 -1.84
N PRO A 22 9.91 -0.96 -2.57
CA PRO A 22 9.36 -2.28 -2.34
C PRO A 22 9.69 -2.81 -0.94
N THR A 23 8.79 -3.61 -0.38
CA THR A 23 8.99 -4.36 0.86
C THR A 23 9.49 -5.76 0.52
N ILE A 24 10.55 -6.22 1.21
CA ILE A 24 11.08 -7.58 1.02
C ILE A 24 10.91 -8.36 2.31
N VAL A 25 10.18 -9.49 2.21
CA VAL A 25 9.94 -10.41 3.33
C VAL A 25 9.98 -11.85 2.79
N ASP A 26 10.71 -12.72 3.46
CA ASP A 26 10.77 -14.16 3.18
C ASP A 26 11.04 -14.51 1.70
N GLY A 27 12.01 -13.83 1.09
CA GLY A 27 12.40 -14.06 -0.30
C GLY A 27 11.38 -13.53 -1.33
N ARG A 28 10.38 -12.76 -0.91
CA ARG A 28 9.39 -12.12 -1.76
C ARG A 28 9.52 -10.60 -1.72
N LEU A 29 9.29 -9.97 -2.86
CA LEU A 29 9.29 -8.53 -3.04
C LEU A 29 7.87 -8.07 -3.33
N TYR A 30 7.36 -7.16 -2.51
CA TYR A 30 6.02 -6.60 -2.62
C TYR A 30 6.08 -5.14 -3.03
N MET A 31 5.28 -4.74 -4.02
CA MET A 31 5.25 -3.36 -4.49
C MET A 31 3.88 -2.96 -5.02
N GLY A 32 3.61 -1.66 -4.98
CA GLY A 32 2.49 -1.02 -5.67
C GLY A 32 2.98 -0.03 -6.70
N SER A 33 2.22 0.20 -7.74
CA SER A 33 2.54 1.15 -8.81
C SER A 33 1.34 2.00 -9.23
N ASP A 34 1.64 3.09 -9.94
CA ASP A 34 0.60 4.02 -10.44
C ASP A 34 -0.32 3.38 -11.50
N ASP A 35 -0.01 2.17 -12.00
CA ASP A 35 -0.91 1.38 -12.84
C ASP A 35 -2.09 0.76 -12.05
N GLY A 36 -2.15 0.95 -10.74
CA GLY A 36 -3.20 0.46 -9.86
C GLY A 36 -3.08 -1.03 -9.50
N VAL A 37 -1.90 -1.60 -9.63
CA VAL A 37 -1.64 -3.03 -9.33
C VAL A 37 -0.65 -3.17 -8.18
N ALA A 38 -1.03 -3.96 -7.18
CA ALA A 38 -0.10 -4.53 -6.21
C ALA A 38 0.47 -5.83 -6.76
N ARG A 39 1.76 -6.05 -6.57
CA ARG A 39 2.48 -7.22 -7.07
C ARG A 39 3.36 -7.83 -6.01
N CYS A 40 3.45 -9.14 -6.04
CA CYS A 40 4.47 -9.90 -5.35
C CYS A 40 5.38 -10.56 -6.39
N LEU A 41 6.67 -10.38 -6.24
CA LEU A 41 7.68 -10.99 -7.09
C LEU A 41 8.56 -11.90 -6.24
N ASP A 42 9.12 -12.91 -6.87
CA ASP A 42 10.26 -13.62 -6.30
C ASP A 42 11.47 -12.67 -6.24
N ALA A 43 12.04 -12.50 -5.06
CA ALA A 43 13.12 -11.54 -4.83
C ALA A 43 14.46 -11.97 -5.48
N GLU A 44 14.62 -13.25 -5.78
CA GLU A 44 15.83 -13.77 -6.41
C GLU A 44 15.78 -13.69 -7.96
N THR A 45 14.63 -14.01 -8.54
CA THR A 45 14.46 -14.10 -10.00
C THR A 45 13.79 -12.88 -10.62
N GLY A 46 12.98 -12.14 -9.86
CA GLY A 46 12.14 -11.04 -10.35
C GLY A 46 10.85 -11.51 -11.03
N GLU A 47 10.55 -12.80 -11.01
CA GLU A 47 9.33 -13.35 -11.59
C GLU A 47 8.11 -12.96 -10.75
N VAL A 48 6.99 -12.64 -11.41
CA VAL A 48 5.74 -12.28 -10.74
C VAL A 48 5.08 -13.53 -10.19
N ILE A 49 4.89 -13.56 -8.85
CA ILE A 49 4.18 -14.63 -8.14
C ILE A 49 2.68 -14.38 -8.21
N TRP A 50 2.25 -13.14 -7.87
CA TRP A 50 0.86 -12.71 -8.01
C TRP A 50 0.75 -11.22 -8.32
N SER A 51 -0.40 -10.85 -8.86
CA SER A 51 -0.80 -9.46 -9.10
C SER A 51 -2.25 -9.27 -8.67
N TYR A 52 -2.55 -8.15 -8.02
CA TYR A 52 -3.89 -7.83 -7.57
C TYR A 52 -4.25 -6.38 -7.86
N ARG A 53 -5.46 -6.16 -8.38
CA ARG A 53 -6.04 -4.85 -8.64
C ARG A 53 -7.38 -4.74 -7.90
N PRO A 54 -7.54 -3.79 -6.96
CA PRO A 54 -8.76 -3.71 -6.14
C PRO A 54 -9.99 -3.21 -6.90
N LYS A 55 -9.77 -2.49 -8.01
CA LYS A 55 -10.85 -1.95 -8.85
C LYS A 55 -10.45 -2.03 -10.32
N GLU A 56 -11.33 -2.56 -11.15
CA GLU A 56 -11.15 -2.56 -12.60
C GLU A 56 -11.00 -1.14 -13.15
N VAL A 57 -10.22 -1.01 -14.20
CA VAL A 57 -9.93 0.30 -14.81
C VAL A 57 -11.12 0.73 -15.67
N GLU A 58 -11.95 1.58 -15.12
CA GLU A 58 -13.07 2.20 -15.84
C GLU A 58 -12.72 3.57 -16.43
N ARG A 59 -11.71 4.23 -15.85
CA ARG A 59 -11.31 5.59 -16.23
C ARG A 59 -9.80 5.78 -16.11
N TRP A 60 -9.29 6.60 -17.01
CA TRP A 60 -7.90 7.02 -17.05
C TRP A 60 -7.80 8.53 -16.84
N ILE A 61 -6.71 8.96 -16.22
CA ILE A 61 -6.36 10.36 -16.04
C ILE A 61 -4.92 10.60 -16.54
N LEU A 62 -4.71 11.75 -17.16
CA LEU A 62 -3.36 12.17 -17.53
C LEU A 62 -2.66 12.72 -16.29
N ASN A 63 -1.56 12.09 -15.90
CA ASN A 63 -0.73 12.50 -14.77
C ASN A 63 0.73 12.52 -15.21
N ASN A 64 1.37 13.70 -15.17
CA ASN A 64 2.76 13.91 -15.58
C ASN A 64 3.11 13.31 -16.97
N GLY A 65 2.22 13.49 -17.95
CA GLY A 65 2.43 13.00 -19.31
C GLY A 65 2.11 11.51 -19.52
N HIS A 66 1.67 10.79 -18.50
CA HIS A 66 1.29 9.38 -18.57
C HIS A 66 -0.18 9.17 -18.24
N TRP A 67 -0.84 8.28 -18.96
CA TRP A 67 -2.17 7.82 -18.62
C TRP A 67 -2.09 6.80 -17.48
N ILE A 68 -2.75 7.09 -16.36
CA ILE A 68 -2.86 6.20 -15.21
C ILE A 68 -4.34 5.98 -14.85
N PRO A 69 -4.69 4.85 -14.23
CA PRO A 69 -6.04 4.65 -13.70
C PRO A 69 -6.34 5.62 -12.55
N PHE A 70 -7.62 5.78 -12.22
CA PHE A 70 -8.05 6.62 -11.11
C PHE A 70 -7.62 6.10 -9.73
N TRP A 71 -7.20 4.85 -9.63
CA TRP A 71 -6.83 4.19 -8.38
C TRP A 71 -5.39 3.65 -8.42
N PRO A 72 -4.40 4.55 -8.54
CA PRO A 72 -3.00 4.15 -8.41
C PRO A 72 -2.69 3.68 -6.99
N ILE A 73 -1.70 2.79 -6.83
CA ILE A 73 -1.22 2.36 -5.51
C ILE A 73 0.01 3.18 -5.15
N ARG A 74 -0.20 4.21 -4.33
CA ARG A 74 0.84 5.15 -3.87
C ARG A 74 1.23 4.99 -2.41
N THR A 75 0.81 3.89 -1.81
CA THR A 75 1.15 3.55 -0.42
C THR A 75 2.28 2.53 -0.31
N GLY A 76 2.74 2.00 -1.44
CA GLY A 76 3.55 0.80 -1.41
C GLY A 76 2.74 -0.40 -0.91
N VAL A 77 3.41 -1.45 -0.49
CA VAL A 77 2.80 -2.63 0.12
C VAL A 77 3.52 -2.92 1.44
N THR A 78 2.79 -2.88 2.54
CA THR A 78 3.29 -3.21 3.87
C THR A 78 2.91 -4.64 4.22
N VAL A 79 3.85 -5.44 4.69
CA VAL A 79 3.62 -6.84 5.06
C VAL A 79 3.71 -6.99 6.57
N MET A 80 2.71 -7.65 7.17
CA MET A 80 2.73 -8.03 8.57
C MET A 80 2.10 -9.41 8.77
N GLY A 81 2.89 -10.35 9.24
CA GLY A 81 2.50 -11.75 9.32
C GLY A 81 2.17 -12.34 7.93
N ASP A 82 1.00 -12.89 7.78
CA ASP A 82 0.51 -13.52 6.56
C ASP A 82 -0.33 -12.58 5.67
N THR A 83 -0.31 -11.28 5.96
CA THR A 83 -1.16 -10.28 5.28
C THR A 83 -0.35 -9.13 4.71
N ALA A 84 -0.65 -8.80 3.44
CA ALA A 84 -0.10 -7.64 2.74
C ALA A 84 -1.16 -6.53 2.65
N TYR A 85 -0.80 -5.32 3.07
CA TYR A 85 -1.65 -4.15 3.15
C TYR A 85 -1.22 -3.09 2.16
N PHE A 86 -2.17 -2.50 1.45
CA PHE A 86 -1.96 -1.38 0.54
C PHE A 86 -3.27 -0.62 0.32
N ALA A 87 -3.16 0.56 -0.28
CA ALA A 87 -4.34 1.31 -0.67
C ALA A 87 -4.21 1.88 -2.08
N ALA A 88 -5.32 1.92 -2.78
CA ALA A 88 -5.43 2.47 -4.13
C ALA A 88 -6.32 3.72 -4.09
N SER A 89 -5.75 4.89 -4.44
CA SER A 89 -6.44 6.17 -4.40
C SER A 89 -5.71 7.24 -5.19
N LEU A 90 -6.43 8.28 -5.61
CA LEU A 90 -5.82 9.45 -6.24
C LEU A 90 -6.50 10.76 -5.82
N LEU A 91 -7.82 10.81 -5.82
CA LEU A 91 -8.60 12.04 -5.68
C LEU A 91 -9.50 11.96 -4.43
N PRO A 92 -9.50 13.00 -3.57
CA PRO A 92 -10.24 12.96 -2.29
C PRO A 92 -11.76 12.90 -2.47
N TRP A 93 -12.29 13.32 -3.62
CA TRP A 93 -13.73 13.26 -3.94
C TRP A 93 -14.13 12.01 -4.73
N LYS A 94 -13.23 11.04 -4.79
CA LYS A 94 -13.49 9.70 -5.35
C LYS A 94 -13.23 8.67 -4.27
N GLU A 95 -13.92 7.55 -4.40
CA GLU A 95 -13.66 6.41 -3.52
C GLU A 95 -12.22 5.96 -3.60
N SER A 96 -11.71 5.50 -2.50
CA SER A 96 -10.42 4.83 -2.33
C SER A 96 -10.64 3.40 -1.88
N TYR A 97 -9.65 2.55 -2.04
CA TYR A 97 -9.72 1.15 -1.65
C TYR A 97 -8.58 0.82 -0.70
N LEU A 98 -8.92 0.46 0.54
CA LEU A 98 -7.96 -0.10 1.50
C LEU A 98 -8.03 -1.63 1.42
N CYS A 99 -6.88 -2.26 1.22
CA CYS A 99 -6.79 -3.67 0.92
C CYS A 99 -5.91 -4.40 1.93
N ALA A 100 -6.36 -5.59 2.32
CA ALA A 100 -5.62 -6.58 3.05
C ALA A 100 -5.75 -7.90 2.29
N VAL A 101 -4.64 -8.42 1.76
CA VAL A 101 -4.61 -9.64 0.96
C VAL A 101 -3.64 -10.65 1.54
N ASP A 102 -3.84 -11.91 1.23
CA ASP A 102 -2.93 -12.97 1.62
C ASP A 102 -1.57 -12.81 0.93
N VAL A 103 -0.47 -12.94 1.67
CA VAL A 103 0.89 -12.75 1.16
C VAL A 103 1.30 -13.77 0.10
N LEU A 104 0.71 -14.96 0.12
CA LEU A 104 1.07 -16.05 -0.79
C LEU A 104 0.29 -15.99 -2.10
N THR A 105 -1.01 -15.64 -2.01
CA THR A 105 -1.95 -15.71 -3.13
C THR A 105 -2.31 -14.36 -3.72
N GLY A 106 -2.16 -13.28 -2.95
CA GLY A 106 -2.61 -11.93 -3.34
C GLY A 106 -4.13 -11.75 -3.29
N LEU A 107 -4.89 -12.71 -2.75
CA LEU A 107 -6.35 -12.67 -2.70
C LEU A 107 -6.85 -12.10 -1.37
N PRO A 108 -7.96 -11.32 -1.38
CA PRO A 108 -8.58 -10.76 -0.18
C PRO A 108 -9.50 -11.79 0.51
N GLU A 109 -9.07 -13.04 0.58
CA GLU A 109 -9.84 -14.16 1.11
C GLU A 109 -9.27 -14.66 2.43
N GLY A 110 -10.16 -15.06 3.35
CA GLY A 110 -9.81 -15.58 4.66
C GLY A 110 -9.88 -14.54 5.78
N PRO A 111 -9.65 -14.97 7.03
CA PRO A 111 -9.72 -14.09 8.21
C PRO A 111 -8.75 -12.92 8.12
N GLY A 112 -9.21 -11.72 8.47
CA GLY A 112 -8.38 -10.51 8.47
C GLY A 112 -8.02 -9.96 7.08
N ARG A 113 -8.57 -10.51 5.99
CA ARG A 113 -8.43 -10.02 4.63
C ARG A 113 -9.69 -9.29 4.19
N PHE A 114 -9.50 -8.19 3.46
CA PHE A 114 -10.61 -7.37 3.01
C PHE A 114 -10.22 -6.47 1.84
N VAL A 115 -11.24 -6.02 1.10
CA VAL A 115 -11.18 -4.85 0.23
C VAL A 115 -12.26 -3.89 0.71
N LYS A 116 -11.83 -2.78 1.30
CA LYS A 116 -12.74 -1.79 1.87
C LYS A 116 -12.78 -0.55 0.99
N ARG A 117 -13.98 -0.19 0.54
CA ARG A 117 -14.23 1.09 -0.12
C ARG A 117 -14.28 2.18 0.94
N ILE A 118 -13.49 3.22 0.75
CA ILE A 118 -13.37 4.38 1.65
C ILE A 118 -13.80 5.62 0.86
N GLU A 119 -14.64 6.44 1.44
CA GLU A 119 -15.06 7.73 0.89
C GLU A 119 -14.33 8.87 1.60
N ASP A 120 -14.19 10.01 0.92
CA ASP A 120 -13.60 11.26 1.46
C ASP A 120 -12.16 11.12 2.00
N ALA A 121 -11.39 10.16 1.51
CA ALA A 121 -9.99 9.99 1.86
C ALA A 121 -9.12 9.69 0.66
N THR A 122 -7.88 10.16 0.70
CA THR A 122 -6.80 9.74 -0.21
C THR A 122 -5.68 9.14 0.60
N PHE A 123 -4.97 8.20 0.02
CA PHE A 123 -3.84 7.56 0.65
C PHE A 123 -2.57 7.83 -0.15
N GLU A 124 -1.59 8.46 0.47
CA GLU A 124 -0.31 8.79 -0.14
C GLU A 124 0.80 8.68 0.90
N GLY A 125 1.76 7.79 0.66
CA GLY A 125 2.82 7.46 1.59
C GLY A 125 2.68 6.06 2.18
N ALA A 126 3.75 5.54 2.77
CA ALA A 126 3.80 4.17 3.27
C ALA A 126 2.78 3.93 4.39
N LEU A 127 1.96 2.90 4.23
CA LEU A 127 1.12 2.40 5.32
C LEU A 127 2.00 1.87 6.46
N LEU A 128 1.52 2.06 7.68
CA LEU A 128 2.13 1.49 8.86
C LEU A 128 1.18 0.48 9.50
N ALA A 129 1.67 -0.70 9.83
CA ALA A 129 0.91 -1.74 10.50
C ALA A 129 1.47 -2.03 11.90
N SER A 130 0.60 -2.11 12.89
CA SER A 130 0.89 -2.64 14.23
C SER A 130 0.08 -3.91 14.49
N SER A 131 0.12 -4.43 15.73
CA SER A 131 -0.68 -5.60 16.13
C SER A 131 -2.17 -5.45 15.76
N ASP A 132 -2.75 -4.26 16.00
CA ASP A 132 -4.20 -4.02 15.91
C ASP A 132 -4.60 -2.90 14.93
N HIS A 133 -3.64 -2.07 14.51
CA HIS A 133 -3.93 -0.87 13.76
C HIS A 133 -3.20 -0.83 12.40
N LEU A 134 -3.85 -0.19 11.45
CA LEU A 134 -3.25 0.32 10.22
C LEU A 134 -3.32 1.84 10.27
N VAL A 135 -2.17 2.50 10.12
CA VAL A 135 -2.11 3.96 9.99
C VAL A 135 -1.85 4.29 8.53
N ALA A 136 -2.73 5.08 7.96
CA ALA A 136 -2.72 5.43 6.54
C ALA A 136 -2.45 6.93 6.36
N PRO A 137 -1.26 7.31 5.88
CA PRO A 137 -0.94 8.69 5.53
C PRO A 137 -1.83 9.20 4.39
N GLN A 138 -2.18 10.49 4.46
CA GLN A 138 -3.02 11.16 3.48
C GLN A 138 -2.29 12.30 2.72
N GLY A 139 -0.97 12.37 2.86
CA GLY A 139 -0.17 13.43 2.27
C GLY A 139 -0.36 14.77 2.99
N ARG A 140 -1.39 15.54 2.65
CA ARG A 140 -1.58 16.91 3.17
C ARG A 140 -2.41 17.03 4.43
N VAL A 141 -3.19 16.00 4.77
CA VAL A 141 -4.06 15.98 5.94
C VAL A 141 -3.64 14.89 6.91
N SER A 142 -4.19 14.92 8.11
CA SER A 142 -3.81 13.99 9.17
C SER A 142 -4.01 12.53 8.77
N PRO A 143 -3.11 11.64 9.13
CA PRO A 143 -3.25 10.21 8.86
C PRO A 143 -4.51 9.63 9.52
N LEU A 144 -5.11 8.65 8.87
CA LEU A 144 -6.25 7.89 9.40
C LEU A 144 -5.77 6.60 10.04
N ILE A 145 -6.51 6.16 11.06
CA ILE A 145 -6.28 4.92 11.79
C ILE A 145 -7.43 3.97 11.51
N TYR A 146 -7.10 2.78 11.06
CA TYR A 146 -8.04 1.70 10.80
C TYR A 146 -7.74 0.50 11.69
N ARG A 147 -8.77 -0.26 12.05
CA ARG A 147 -8.58 -1.57 12.68
C ARG A 147 -7.98 -2.54 11.66
N ARG A 148 -6.88 -3.18 12.04
CA ARG A 148 -6.13 -4.07 11.12
C ARG A 148 -6.93 -5.31 10.70
N SER A 149 -7.79 -5.82 11.57
CA SER A 149 -8.53 -7.07 11.33
C SER A 149 -9.65 -6.97 10.29
N ASP A 150 -10.20 -5.77 10.05
CA ASP A 150 -11.38 -5.58 9.20
C ASP A 150 -11.41 -4.26 8.42
N GLY A 151 -10.40 -3.40 8.61
CA GLY A 151 -10.31 -2.11 7.95
C GLY A 151 -11.37 -1.09 8.43
N GLU A 152 -11.94 -1.25 9.64
CA GLU A 152 -12.87 -0.27 10.19
C GLU A 152 -12.12 1.00 10.60
N LEU A 153 -12.67 2.17 10.25
CA LEU A 153 -12.10 3.46 10.62
C LEU A 153 -12.27 3.69 12.12
N LEU A 154 -11.17 3.88 12.83
CA LEU A 154 -11.14 4.19 14.26
C LEU A 154 -11.02 5.68 14.54
N GLY A 155 -10.47 6.45 13.61
CA GLY A 155 -10.27 7.88 13.74
C GLY A 155 -9.08 8.40 12.95
N GLY A 156 -8.58 9.58 13.31
CA GLY A 156 -7.40 10.19 12.72
C GLY A 156 -6.39 10.62 13.78
N LEU A 157 -5.12 10.65 13.41
CA LEU A 157 -4.08 11.25 14.25
C LEU A 157 -4.30 12.76 14.30
N LYS A 158 -4.14 13.36 15.48
CA LYS A 158 -4.08 14.82 15.58
C LYS A 158 -2.68 15.29 15.19
N GLY A 159 -2.61 16.27 14.31
CA GLY A 159 -1.35 16.84 13.86
C GLY A 159 -1.38 17.22 12.38
N GLY A 160 -0.23 17.58 11.85
CA GLY A 160 -0.07 17.89 10.44
C GLY A 160 -0.11 16.67 9.54
N GLY A 161 -0.37 16.88 8.25
CA GLY A 161 -0.24 15.86 7.23
C GLY A 161 1.22 15.46 6.99
N GLY A 162 1.40 14.35 6.31
CA GLY A 162 2.69 13.82 5.90
C GLY A 162 2.52 12.51 5.13
N CYS A 163 3.58 12.13 4.44
CA CYS A 163 3.63 10.86 3.72
C CYS A 163 4.27 9.74 4.53
N PHE A 164 4.69 10.03 5.76
CA PHE A 164 5.32 9.07 6.66
C PHE A 164 4.74 9.20 8.05
N VAL A 165 4.61 8.05 8.71
CA VAL A 165 4.25 7.91 10.11
C VAL A 165 5.25 6.96 10.73
N MET A 166 5.62 7.19 11.99
CA MET A 166 6.48 6.29 12.75
C MET A 166 5.72 5.80 13.98
N LEU A 167 5.89 4.54 14.33
CA LEU A 167 5.51 3.99 15.63
C LEU A 167 6.68 4.10 16.58
N THR A 168 6.41 4.42 17.83
CA THR A 168 7.37 4.25 18.91
C THR A 168 7.52 2.76 19.26
N PRO A 169 8.62 2.34 19.89
CA PRO A 169 8.82 0.94 20.31
C PRO A 169 7.66 0.39 21.18
N ASP A 170 6.96 1.25 21.90
CA ASP A 170 5.86 0.89 22.79
C ASP A 170 4.51 0.77 22.05
N GLU A 171 4.50 0.82 20.71
CA GLU A 171 3.33 0.81 19.85
C GLU A 171 2.25 1.87 20.22
N GLU A 172 2.61 2.88 20.99
CA GLU A 172 1.71 3.95 21.34
C GLU A 172 1.50 4.85 20.10
N ILE A 173 0.28 4.82 19.59
CA ILE A 173 -0.21 5.89 18.73
C ILE A 173 -0.51 7.04 19.68
N PRO A 174 0.15 8.20 19.57
CA PRO A 174 -0.14 9.32 20.47
C PRO A 174 -1.62 9.66 20.42
N SER A 175 -2.35 9.27 21.46
CA SER A 175 -3.73 9.70 21.63
C SER A 175 -3.69 11.17 21.95
N SER A 176 -4.15 12.00 21.04
CA SER A 176 -4.34 13.41 21.31
C SER A 176 -5.48 13.57 22.31
N SER A 177 -5.16 13.97 23.52
CA SER A 177 -6.10 14.60 24.45
C SER A 177 -6.63 15.92 23.92
#